data_235b745812564f4a3fa99a6f46be336a
#
_entry.id   235b745812564f4a3fa99a6f46be336a
#
_cell.length_a   1.000
_cell.length_b   1.000
_cell.length_c   1.000
_cell.angle_alpha   90.00
_cell.angle_beta   90.00
_cell.angle_gamma   90.00
#
_symmetry.space_group_name_H-M   'P 1'
#
loop_
_entity.id
_entity.type
_entity.pdbx_description
1 polymer ?
#
loop_
_entity_poly.entity_id
_entity_poly.type
_entity_poly.pdbx_seq_one_letter_code
_entity_poly.pdbx_strand_id
1 'polypeptide(L)' 'MKDEDKTEGRIEGKREEKIEIAKNMLKDNVDINLIKKYTNLTEEEITD' A
#
# COMPACT_ATOMS: atom_id res chain seq x y z
N MET A 1 -2.22 19.47 7.00
CA MET A 1 -1.89 20.44 6.57
C MET A 1 -0.49 20.59 6.17
N LYS A 2 0.30 21.35 6.81
CA LYS A 2 1.60 21.52 6.43
C LYS A 2 2.37 20.29 6.46
N ASP A 3 2.04 19.39 7.30
CA ASP A 3 2.72 18.15 7.41
C ASP A 3 2.67 17.34 6.15
N GLU A 4 1.63 17.52 5.40
CA GLU A 4 1.49 16.79 4.17
C GLU A 4 2.62 17.05 3.21
N ASP A 5 3.02 18.27 3.13
CA ASP A 5 4.09 18.60 2.21
C ASP A 5 5.37 17.90 2.58
N LYS A 6 5.68 17.87 3.84
CA LYS A 6 6.90 17.25 4.26
C LYS A 6 6.86 15.77 4.11
N THR A 7 5.71 15.19 4.32
CA THR A 7 5.60 13.74 4.29
C THR A 7 5.39 13.21 2.91
N GLU A 8 5.27 14.07 1.93
CA GLU A 8 5.02 13.60 0.60
C GLU A 8 6.07 12.61 0.14
N GLY A 9 7.33 12.96 0.29
CA GLY A 9 8.39 12.08 -0.10
C GLY A 9 8.38 10.79 0.69
N ARG A 10 8.13 10.91 2.00
CA ARG A 10 8.09 9.73 2.82
C ARG A 10 6.92 8.85 2.47
N ILE A 11 5.79 9.47 2.16
CA ILE A 11 4.61 8.71 1.80
C ILE A 11 4.88 7.89 0.57
N GLU A 12 5.62 8.43 -0.36
CA GLU A 12 5.94 7.67 -1.56
C GLU A 12 6.77 6.45 -1.23
N GLY A 13 7.78 6.61 -0.41
CA GLY A 13 8.60 5.49 -0.03
C GLY A 13 7.80 4.45 0.74
N LYS A 14 6.98 4.92 1.66
CA LYS A 14 6.18 4.00 2.42
C LYS A 14 5.15 3.32 1.55
N ARG A 15 4.65 4.02 0.57
CA ARG A 15 3.68 3.44 -0.32
C ARG A 15 4.29 2.31 -1.12
N GLU A 16 5.52 2.47 -1.56
CA GLU A 16 6.19 1.41 -2.30
C GLU A 16 6.34 0.19 -1.43
N GLU A 17 6.71 0.39 -0.18
CA GLU A 17 6.82 -0.72 0.73
C GLU A 17 5.49 -1.40 0.94
N LYS A 18 4.46 -0.60 1.12
CA LYS A 18 3.13 -1.16 1.33
C LYS A 18 2.70 -1.96 0.13
N ILE A 19 2.97 -1.46 -1.05
CA ILE A 19 2.59 -2.15 -2.27
C ILE A 19 3.32 -3.47 -2.35
N GLU A 20 4.59 -3.47 -2.00
CA GLU A 20 5.37 -4.69 -2.03
C GLU A 20 4.81 -5.70 -1.05
N ILE A 21 4.50 -5.25 0.16
CA ILE A 21 3.94 -6.13 1.16
C ILE A 21 2.58 -6.64 0.69
N ALA A 22 1.78 -5.77 0.12
CA ALA A 22 0.46 -6.16 -0.34
C ALA A 22 0.57 -7.22 -1.43
N LYS A 23 1.52 -7.05 -2.33
CA LYS A 23 1.69 -8.03 -3.39
C LYS A 23 2.16 -9.36 -2.83
N ASN A 24 3.00 -9.31 -1.82
CA ASN A 24 3.44 -10.54 -1.17
C ASN A 24 2.28 -11.24 -0.50
N MET A 25 1.42 -10.49 0.14
CA MET A 25 0.24 -11.06 0.76
C MET A 25 -0.64 -11.72 -0.28
N LEU A 26 -0.77 -11.06 -1.42
CA LEU A 26 -1.59 -11.62 -2.49
C LEU A 26 -1.01 -12.94 -2.97
N LYS A 27 0.31 -13.02 -3.03
CA LYS A 27 0.96 -14.27 -3.42
C LYS A 27 0.70 -15.36 -2.41
N ASP A 28 0.54 -14.97 -1.15
CA ASP A 28 0.25 -15.92 -0.10
C ASP A 28 -1.23 -16.28 -0.04
N ASN A 29 -1.99 -15.86 -1.03
CA ASN A 29 -3.41 -16.15 -1.09
C ASN A 29 -4.20 -15.44 0.00
N VAL A 30 -3.72 -14.30 0.44
CA VAL A 30 -4.47 -13.49 1.37
C VAL A 30 -5.58 -12.80 0.60
N ASP A 31 -6.74 -12.69 1.22
CA ASP A 31 -7.87 -12.04 0.60
C ASP A 31 -7.52 -10.60 0.24
N ILE A 32 -7.76 -10.22 -1.00
CA ILE A 32 -7.43 -8.88 -1.45
C ILE A 32 -8.21 -7.83 -0.66
N ASN A 33 -9.40 -8.17 -0.22
CA ASN A 33 -10.17 -7.24 0.59
C ASN A 33 -9.47 -6.95 1.90
N LEU A 34 -8.85 -7.96 2.48
CA LEU A 34 -8.10 -7.78 3.69
C LEU A 34 -6.84 -6.96 3.43
N ILE A 35 -6.18 -7.25 2.32
CA ILE A 35 -4.98 -6.52 1.96
C ILE A 35 -5.30 -5.04 1.80
N LYS A 36 -6.39 -4.74 1.11
CA LYS A 36 -6.80 -3.36 0.92
C LYS A 36 -7.10 -2.70 2.27
N LYS A 37 -7.70 -3.44 3.15
CA LYS A 37 -8.08 -2.90 4.45
C LYS A 37 -6.83 -2.59 5.29
N TYR A 38 -5.89 -3.49 5.31
CA TYR A 38 -4.71 -3.31 6.13
C TYR A 38 -3.69 -2.35 5.54
N THR A 39 -3.55 -2.37 4.24
CA THR A 39 -2.58 -1.50 3.59
C THR A 39 -3.18 -0.19 3.13
N ASN A 40 -4.52 -0.12 3.11
CA ASN A 40 -5.21 1.09 2.67
C ASN A 40 -4.87 1.41 1.21
N LEU A 41 -4.58 0.39 0.44
CA LEU A 41 -4.29 0.56 -0.98
C LEU A 41 -5.51 0.17 -1.81
N THR A 42 -5.52 0.59 -3.06
CA THR A 42 -6.60 0.20 -3.94
C THR A 42 -6.24 -1.12 -4.59
N GLU A 43 -7.25 -1.74 -5.17
CA GLU A 43 -7.04 -3.01 -5.84
C GLU A 43 -6.04 -2.84 -6.98
N GLU A 44 -6.14 -1.74 -7.68
CA GLU A 44 -5.23 -1.48 -8.78
C GLU A 44 -3.79 -1.43 -8.29
N GLU A 45 -3.59 -0.78 -7.18
CA GLU A 45 -2.24 -0.65 -6.64
C GLU A 45 -1.69 -2.00 -6.22
N ILE A 46 -2.54 -2.85 -5.74
CA ILE A 46 -2.10 -4.17 -5.29
C ILE A 46 -1.82 -5.09 -6.46
N THR A 47 -2.67 -5.06 -7.46
CA THR A 47 -2.54 -5.97 -8.58
C THR A 47 -1.73 -5.44 -9.74
N ASP A 48 -1.40 -4.19 -9.70
CA ASP A 48 -0.68 -3.57 -10.82
C ASP A 48 0.72 -4.11 -11.04
#